data_e3248a8c0123b9ab52f13ad0e8304e63
#
_entry.id   e3248a8c0123b9ab52f13ad0e8304e63
#
_cell.length_a   1.000
_cell.length_b   1.000
_cell.length_c   1.000
_cell.angle_alpha   90.00
_cell.angle_beta   90.00
_cell.angle_gamma   90.00
#
_symmetry.space_group_name_H-M   'P 1'
#
loop_
_entity.id
_entity.type
_entity.pdbx_description
1 polymer ?
#
loop_
_entity_poly.entity_id
_entity_poly.type
_entity_poly.pdbx_seq_one_letter_code
_entity_poly.pdbx_strand_id
1 'polypeptide(L)'
;MTVETAARASAASNAAKPLLRMQGIVKSFPGVKALRGVSLDLQAGHVLAIVGENGAGKSSLVKVLSGAYEPDEGTIEIDGMPLARGTHAAIDAGVAVIYQELSLINDMTVAENLFLGRMPSRNGFVRMRDANTMAREALARVGLDNVPPWMRLGDLPLNKRQLVEVAKAIARDARILVMDEPTAALQSHDIANLYAVVRRLRAEGMGIIFISHHLEEVFELADSAVVMRDGATVGARPMSEWTEADLVQAMVARNLESFYPWEPRDYGPVVLEVRNLASAPLLRNASFTVRAGEIVGIAGIAGAGRTELLKTIFGALPVTNGEILVKGRKIANHSPTQGVRHGLVYTSEDRKLEGLVLEANIEENIALSSLKALASGGFVSRAKKRKLAQDASARFGVRASSVLQITGTLSGGNQQKVILGRATATSPVVIMLDEPTRGIDVGAKSEIYAHMVTMARAGAAVVMVSSELPELLGMSDRVLVMYRGSIVTEIARDKADSETVIQWATTGAGA
;
A
#
# COMPACT_ATOMS: atom_id res chain seq x y z
N MET A 1 -14.72 43.25 18.45
CA MET A 1 -14.94 42.41 17.23
C MET A 1 -15.04 43.37 16.06
N THR A 2 -14.05 43.51 15.20
CA THR A 2 -14.11 44.20 13.88
C THR A 2 -12.85 44.95 13.46
N VAL A 3 -11.63 44.44 13.71
CA VAL A 3 -10.43 44.98 13.03
C VAL A 3 -9.45 43.85 12.64
N GLU A 4 -9.54 42.70 13.23
CA GLU A 4 -8.62 41.55 12.93
C GLU A 4 -9.05 40.71 11.73
N THR A 5 -10.30 40.77 11.31
CA THR A 5 -10.83 39.99 10.14
C THR A 5 -10.44 40.65 8.80
N ALA A 6 -10.17 41.97 8.78
CA ALA A 6 -9.79 42.69 7.56
C ALA A 6 -8.29 42.58 7.19
N ALA A 7 -7.43 42.26 8.14
CA ALA A 7 -6.00 42.12 7.89
C ALA A 7 -5.58 40.76 7.28
N ARG A 8 -6.41 39.71 7.43
CA ARG A 8 -6.18 38.43 6.78
C ARG A 8 -6.63 38.35 5.32
N ALA A 9 -7.49 39.26 4.87
CA ALA A 9 -7.93 39.38 3.48
C ALA A 9 -6.96 40.10 2.55
N SER A 10 -5.99 40.85 3.12
CA SER A 10 -5.03 41.67 2.34
C SER A 10 -3.71 40.98 1.99
N ALA A 11 -3.41 39.78 2.53
CA ALA A 11 -2.21 39.04 2.22
C ALA A 11 -2.38 38.04 1.04
N ALA A 12 -3.57 37.94 0.43
CA ALA A 12 -3.89 37.01 -0.66
C ALA A 12 -3.72 37.60 -2.08
N SER A 13 -2.99 38.70 -2.26
CA SER A 13 -3.00 39.49 -3.51
C SER A 13 -1.77 39.31 -4.41
N ASN A 14 -0.94 38.27 -4.25
CA ASN A 14 0.16 37.98 -5.20
C ASN A 14 0.42 36.48 -5.46
N ALA A 15 -0.57 35.63 -5.29
CA ALA A 15 -0.46 34.23 -5.67
C ALA A 15 -0.66 34.11 -7.20
N ALA A 16 0.32 33.53 -7.90
CA ALA A 16 0.20 33.20 -9.31
C ALA A 16 -1.10 32.40 -9.55
N LYS A 17 -1.78 32.70 -10.67
CA LYS A 17 -3.04 32.02 -11.04
C LYS A 17 -2.81 30.50 -11.09
N PRO A 18 -3.60 29.67 -10.39
CA PRO A 18 -3.41 28.24 -10.41
C PRO A 18 -3.64 27.66 -11.82
N LEU A 19 -2.86 26.65 -12.16
CA LEU A 19 -3.02 25.88 -13.40
C LEU A 19 -4.37 25.16 -13.40
N LEU A 20 -4.75 24.54 -12.26
CA LEU A 20 -6.06 23.92 -12.05
C LEU A 20 -6.69 24.49 -10.80
N ARG A 21 -7.99 24.78 -10.89
CA ARG A 21 -8.83 25.12 -9.75
C ARG A 21 -10.10 24.29 -9.79
N MET A 22 -10.38 23.56 -8.73
CA MET A 22 -11.66 22.89 -8.49
C MET A 22 -12.30 23.51 -7.27
N GLN A 23 -13.56 23.93 -7.37
CA GLN A 23 -14.26 24.61 -6.28
C GLN A 23 -15.64 24.00 -6.03
N GLY A 24 -15.87 23.58 -4.78
CA GLY A 24 -17.18 23.12 -4.32
C GLY A 24 -17.71 21.90 -5.03
N ILE A 25 -16.86 20.98 -5.46
CA ILE A 25 -17.24 19.83 -6.27
C ILE A 25 -18.13 18.86 -5.47
N VAL A 26 -19.34 18.68 -5.94
CA VAL A 26 -20.32 17.71 -5.39
C VAL A 26 -20.60 16.62 -6.42
N LYS A 27 -20.63 15.37 -5.96
CA LYS A 27 -21.06 14.23 -6.77
C LYS A 27 -21.79 13.20 -5.93
N SER A 28 -22.99 12.83 -6.36
CA SER A 28 -23.84 11.82 -5.74
C SER A 28 -24.06 10.65 -6.68
N PHE A 29 -24.15 9.45 -6.11
CA PHE A 29 -24.59 8.23 -6.78
C PHE A 29 -25.79 7.67 -6.00
N PRO A 30 -26.56 6.73 -6.56
CA PRO A 30 -27.67 6.12 -5.84
C PRO A 30 -27.27 5.61 -4.46
N GLY A 31 -27.81 6.22 -3.40
CA GLY A 31 -27.54 5.87 -2.00
C GLY A 31 -26.25 6.43 -1.38
N VAL A 32 -25.37 7.12 -2.14
CA VAL A 32 -24.10 7.63 -1.61
C VAL A 32 -23.75 9.00 -2.18
N LYS A 33 -23.46 9.97 -1.31
CA LYS A 33 -22.87 11.25 -1.70
C LYS A 33 -21.34 11.12 -1.65
N ALA A 34 -20.73 10.86 -2.80
CA ALA A 34 -19.30 10.55 -2.91
C ALA A 34 -18.39 11.79 -2.77
N LEU A 35 -18.83 12.97 -3.22
CA LEU A 35 -18.14 14.25 -3.04
C LEU A 35 -19.10 15.27 -2.43
N ARG A 36 -18.61 16.02 -1.44
CA ARG A 36 -19.42 16.92 -0.59
C ARG A 36 -18.85 18.34 -0.55
N GLY A 37 -18.51 18.88 -1.72
CA GLY A 37 -17.98 20.25 -1.83
C GLY A 37 -16.45 20.30 -1.78
N VAL A 38 -15.78 19.34 -2.45
CA VAL A 38 -14.31 19.27 -2.51
C VAL A 38 -13.76 20.47 -3.28
N SER A 39 -12.70 21.10 -2.72
CA SER A 39 -11.99 22.21 -3.36
C SER A 39 -10.49 21.94 -3.30
N LEU A 40 -9.78 22.25 -4.40
CA LEU A 40 -8.32 22.21 -4.49
C LEU A 40 -7.81 23.15 -5.58
N ASP A 41 -6.57 23.59 -5.42
CA ASP A 41 -5.81 24.37 -6.40
C ASP A 41 -4.48 23.65 -6.68
N LEU A 42 -4.04 23.63 -7.96
CA LEU A 42 -2.76 23.10 -8.39
C LEU A 42 -2.01 24.15 -9.19
N GLN A 43 -0.76 24.41 -8.82
CA GLN A 43 0.12 25.31 -9.55
C GLN A 43 0.88 24.56 -10.67
N ALA A 44 1.34 25.29 -11.70
CA ALA A 44 2.26 24.74 -12.69
C ALA A 44 3.61 24.39 -12.01
N GLY A 45 4.20 23.23 -12.38
CA GLY A 45 5.45 22.78 -11.77
C GLY A 45 5.35 22.41 -10.29
N HIS A 46 4.18 21.99 -9.85
CA HIS A 46 3.88 21.65 -8.46
C HIS A 46 3.32 20.24 -8.34
N VAL A 47 3.68 19.53 -7.28
CA VAL A 47 3.12 18.22 -6.94
C VAL A 47 2.13 18.40 -5.79
N LEU A 48 0.85 18.20 -6.07
CA LEU A 48 -0.24 18.18 -5.09
C LEU A 48 -0.57 16.73 -4.70
N ALA A 49 -0.32 16.36 -3.46
CA ALA A 49 -0.82 15.08 -2.96
C ALA A 49 -2.31 15.16 -2.62
N ILE A 50 -3.05 14.13 -3.00
CA ILE A 50 -4.42 13.90 -2.48
C ILE A 50 -4.36 12.63 -1.63
N VAL A 51 -4.55 12.81 -0.33
CA VAL A 51 -4.50 11.73 0.67
C VAL A 51 -5.85 11.54 1.35
N GLY A 52 -6.10 10.35 1.87
CA GLY A 52 -7.35 10.01 2.56
C GLY A 52 -7.60 8.50 2.55
N GLU A 53 -8.50 8.03 3.39
CA GLU A 53 -8.88 6.61 3.46
C GLU A 53 -9.54 6.11 2.17
N ASN A 54 -9.64 4.77 2.03
CA ASN A 54 -10.45 4.17 0.97
C ASN A 54 -11.93 4.55 1.17
N GLY A 55 -12.55 5.02 0.09
CA GLY A 55 -13.91 5.56 0.16
C GLY A 55 -13.99 7.06 0.47
N ALA A 56 -12.87 7.75 0.71
CA ALA A 56 -12.85 9.20 0.93
C ALA A 56 -13.27 10.04 -0.30
N GLY A 57 -13.47 9.40 -1.47
CA GLY A 57 -13.90 10.07 -2.69
C GLY A 57 -12.80 10.40 -3.68
N LYS A 58 -11.53 10.02 -3.42
CA LYS A 58 -10.36 10.35 -4.27
C LYS A 58 -10.56 9.94 -5.74
N SER A 59 -10.87 8.67 -5.99
CA SER A 59 -11.08 8.18 -7.37
C SER A 59 -12.32 8.79 -8.02
N SER A 60 -13.35 9.19 -7.25
CA SER A 60 -14.49 9.94 -7.77
C SER A 60 -14.08 11.34 -8.21
N LEU A 61 -13.22 12.01 -7.45
CA LEU A 61 -12.67 13.32 -7.80
C LEU A 61 -11.82 13.26 -9.08
N VAL A 62 -10.99 12.23 -9.23
CA VAL A 62 -10.20 11.97 -10.46
C VAL A 62 -11.12 11.78 -11.66
N LYS A 63 -12.20 10.98 -11.52
CA LYS A 63 -13.17 10.75 -12.59
C LYS A 63 -13.95 12.01 -12.96
N VAL A 64 -14.17 12.92 -12.01
CA VAL A 64 -14.77 14.24 -12.28
C VAL A 64 -13.76 15.11 -13.04
N LEU A 65 -12.49 15.18 -12.62
CA LEU A 65 -11.45 15.96 -13.30
C LEU A 65 -11.17 15.42 -14.72
N SER A 66 -11.19 14.11 -14.92
CA SER A 66 -11.01 13.48 -16.25
C SER A 66 -12.24 13.63 -17.16
N GLY A 67 -13.33 14.21 -16.68
CA GLY A 67 -14.58 14.33 -17.43
C GLY A 67 -15.34 13.03 -17.63
N ALA A 68 -14.93 11.93 -16.94
CA ALA A 68 -15.67 10.66 -16.96
C ALA A 68 -16.97 10.75 -16.16
N TYR A 69 -16.99 11.60 -15.12
CA TYR A 69 -18.21 11.96 -14.38
C TYR A 69 -18.43 13.46 -14.44
N GLU A 70 -19.66 13.89 -14.67
CA GLU A 70 -20.05 15.28 -14.50
C GLU A 70 -20.29 15.57 -13.02
N PRO A 71 -19.75 16.68 -12.47
CA PRO A 71 -20.10 17.11 -11.12
C PRO A 71 -21.56 17.54 -11.08
N ASP A 72 -22.21 17.30 -9.94
CA ASP A 72 -23.61 17.75 -9.72
C ASP A 72 -23.62 19.25 -9.36
N GLU A 73 -22.58 19.73 -8.65
CA GLU A 73 -22.35 21.12 -8.28
C GLU A 73 -20.84 21.42 -8.29
N GLY A 74 -20.49 22.71 -8.35
CA GLY A 74 -19.11 23.19 -8.34
C GLY A 74 -18.57 23.52 -9.72
N THR A 75 -17.32 24.04 -9.76
CA THR A 75 -16.67 24.48 -11.00
C THR A 75 -15.27 23.91 -11.09
N ILE A 76 -14.82 23.68 -12.33
CA ILE A 76 -13.45 23.27 -12.66
C ILE A 76 -12.91 24.29 -13.67
N GLU A 77 -11.75 24.86 -13.37
CA GLU A 77 -11.07 25.79 -14.24
C GLU A 77 -9.63 25.33 -14.49
N ILE A 78 -9.19 25.38 -15.74
CA ILE A 78 -7.81 25.17 -16.16
C ILE A 78 -7.30 26.45 -16.79
N ASP A 79 -6.19 27.02 -16.28
CA ASP A 79 -5.69 28.37 -16.63
C ASP A 79 -6.78 29.47 -16.46
N GLY A 80 -7.74 29.24 -15.56
CA GLY A 80 -8.87 30.12 -15.30
C GLY A 80 -9.90 30.15 -16.42
N MET A 81 -9.91 29.17 -17.28
CA MET A 81 -11.00 28.89 -18.22
C MET A 81 -11.83 27.71 -17.72
N PRO A 82 -13.14 27.82 -17.71
CA PRO A 82 -14.01 26.73 -17.30
C PRO A 82 -13.76 25.48 -18.17
N LEU A 83 -13.61 24.32 -17.52
CA LEU A 83 -13.48 23.05 -18.21
C LEU A 83 -14.81 22.65 -18.84
N ALA A 84 -14.83 22.42 -20.14
CA ALA A 84 -16.00 21.90 -20.83
C ALA A 84 -16.28 20.43 -20.41
N ARG A 85 -17.52 19.99 -20.61
CA ARG A 85 -17.97 18.66 -20.20
C ARG A 85 -17.39 17.56 -21.07
N GLY A 86 -17.12 16.42 -20.44
CA GLY A 86 -16.73 15.17 -21.10
C GLY A 86 -15.21 14.94 -21.18
N THR A 87 -14.85 13.68 -21.37
CA THR A 87 -13.47 13.22 -21.34
C THR A 87 -12.60 13.85 -22.44
N HIS A 88 -13.14 14.07 -23.64
CA HIS A 88 -12.41 14.73 -24.72
C HIS A 88 -12.01 16.16 -24.35
N ALA A 89 -12.92 16.91 -23.73
CA ALA A 89 -12.63 18.28 -23.27
C ALA A 89 -11.50 18.31 -22.22
N ALA A 90 -11.49 17.36 -21.28
CA ALA A 90 -10.43 17.25 -20.28
C ALA A 90 -9.06 16.93 -20.94
N ILE A 91 -9.04 16.01 -21.89
CA ILE A 91 -7.83 15.66 -22.66
C ILE A 91 -7.34 16.84 -23.46
N ASP A 92 -8.23 17.58 -24.16
CA ASP A 92 -7.87 18.73 -24.97
C ASP A 92 -7.41 19.93 -24.11
N ALA A 93 -7.87 20.03 -22.86
CA ALA A 93 -7.36 20.97 -21.87
C ALA A 93 -6.01 20.55 -21.25
N GLY A 94 -5.45 19.40 -21.64
CA GLY A 94 -4.15 18.91 -21.22
C GLY A 94 -4.18 18.07 -19.92
N VAL A 95 -5.33 17.50 -19.55
CA VAL A 95 -5.44 16.58 -18.40
C VAL A 95 -5.12 15.14 -18.86
N ALA A 96 -4.14 14.50 -18.24
CA ALA A 96 -3.87 13.08 -18.40
C ALA A 96 -4.01 12.36 -17.05
N VAL A 97 -4.61 11.18 -17.06
CA VAL A 97 -4.82 10.38 -15.85
C VAL A 97 -4.20 9.01 -16.03
N ILE A 98 -3.36 8.63 -15.08
CA ILE A 98 -2.85 7.28 -14.90
C ILE A 98 -3.67 6.66 -13.77
N TYR A 99 -4.49 5.69 -14.12
CA TYR A 99 -5.31 4.95 -13.17
C TYR A 99 -4.52 3.85 -12.49
N GLN A 100 -4.98 3.38 -11.34
CA GLN A 100 -4.41 2.27 -10.59
C GLN A 100 -4.29 0.99 -11.44
N GLU A 101 -5.27 0.72 -12.31
CA GLU A 101 -5.18 -0.30 -13.34
C GLU A 101 -4.73 0.35 -14.66
N LEU A 102 -3.67 -0.19 -15.27
CA LEU A 102 -3.11 0.36 -16.50
C LEU A 102 -4.13 0.34 -17.65
N SER A 103 -4.28 1.49 -18.32
CA SER A 103 -5.20 1.67 -19.46
C SER A 103 -4.54 1.32 -20.81
N LEU A 104 -3.60 0.39 -20.79
CA LEU A 104 -2.79 -0.02 -21.94
C LEU A 104 -3.31 -1.31 -22.58
N ILE A 105 -3.17 -1.43 -23.90
CA ILE A 105 -3.58 -2.61 -24.66
C ILE A 105 -2.35 -3.48 -24.92
N ASN A 106 -2.27 -4.64 -24.25
CA ASN A 106 -1.13 -5.54 -24.31
C ASN A 106 -0.81 -6.07 -25.70
N ASP A 107 -1.81 -6.22 -26.57
CA ASP A 107 -1.68 -6.75 -27.92
C ASP A 107 -1.19 -5.74 -28.94
N MET A 108 -1.17 -4.47 -28.59
CA MET A 108 -0.66 -3.37 -29.43
C MET A 108 0.81 -3.08 -29.15
N THR A 109 1.48 -2.45 -30.08
CA THR A 109 2.83 -1.93 -29.90
C THR A 109 2.85 -0.75 -28.92
N VAL A 110 4.04 -0.42 -28.41
CA VAL A 110 4.23 0.76 -27.56
C VAL A 110 3.77 2.03 -28.28
N ALA A 111 4.21 2.26 -29.53
CA ALA A 111 3.82 3.44 -30.32
C ALA A 111 2.30 3.53 -30.53
N GLU A 112 1.64 2.41 -30.83
CA GLU A 112 0.18 2.38 -30.98
C GLU A 112 -0.54 2.74 -29.66
N ASN A 113 -0.02 2.29 -28.52
CA ASN A 113 -0.55 2.65 -27.21
C ASN A 113 -0.40 4.16 -26.89
N LEU A 114 0.77 4.75 -27.21
CA LEU A 114 1.00 6.17 -26.96
C LEU A 114 0.03 7.05 -27.76
N PHE A 115 -0.20 6.71 -29.03
CA PHE A 115 -1.00 7.51 -29.95
C PHE A 115 -2.40 6.95 -30.23
N LEU A 116 -2.89 6.05 -29.40
CA LEU A 116 -4.23 5.47 -29.53
C LEU A 116 -5.29 6.58 -29.64
N GLY A 117 -6.07 6.56 -30.73
CA GLY A 117 -7.07 7.58 -31.07
C GLY A 117 -6.53 8.87 -31.68
N ARG A 118 -5.19 9.05 -31.77
CA ARG A 118 -4.51 10.24 -32.32
C ARG A 118 -3.29 9.87 -33.17
N MET A 119 -3.35 8.75 -33.91
CA MET A 119 -2.25 8.30 -34.75
C MET A 119 -1.85 9.38 -35.78
N PRO A 120 -0.55 9.73 -35.91
CA PRO A 120 -0.11 10.64 -36.92
C PRO A 120 -0.55 10.15 -38.32
N SER A 121 -1.29 10.97 -39.04
CA SER A 121 -1.85 10.60 -40.34
C SER A 121 -1.72 11.74 -41.36
N ARG A 122 -1.64 11.39 -42.63
CA ARG A 122 -1.67 12.35 -43.72
C ARG A 122 -2.53 11.77 -44.82
N ASN A 123 -3.46 12.56 -45.34
CA ASN A 123 -4.40 12.16 -46.41
C ASN A 123 -5.17 10.85 -46.08
N GLY A 124 -5.52 10.62 -44.77
CA GLY A 124 -6.21 9.41 -44.32
C GLY A 124 -5.30 8.18 -44.06
N PHE A 125 -4.01 8.25 -44.35
CA PHE A 125 -3.06 7.17 -44.11
C PHE A 125 -2.24 7.41 -42.84
N VAL A 126 -2.14 6.39 -41.99
CA VAL A 126 -1.34 6.42 -40.77
C VAL A 126 0.16 6.44 -41.15
N ARG A 127 0.93 7.32 -40.48
CA ARG A 127 2.37 7.47 -40.65
C ARG A 127 3.13 6.81 -39.51
N MET A 128 3.31 5.50 -39.57
CA MET A 128 4.00 4.72 -38.51
C MET A 128 5.43 5.18 -38.24
N ARG A 129 6.15 5.71 -39.28
CA ARG A 129 7.51 6.25 -39.07
C ARG A 129 7.49 7.45 -38.13
N ASP A 130 6.54 8.37 -38.32
CA ASP A 130 6.41 9.55 -37.49
C ASP A 130 5.97 9.15 -36.07
N ALA A 131 5.00 8.24 -35.96
CA ALA A 131 4.57 7.70 -34.66
C ALA A 131 5.76 7.07 -33.91
N ASN A 132 6.58 6.28 -34.54
CA ASN A 132 7.76 5.68 -33.92
C ASN A 132 8.82 6.72 -33.52
N THR A 133 9.00 7.81 -34.29
CA THR A 133 9.94 8.88 -33.94
C THR A 133 9.43 9.63 -32.67
N MET A 134 8.18 10.08 -32.69
CA MET A 134 7.57 10.75 -31.56
C MET A 134 7.51 9.84 -30.30
N ALA A 135 7.27 8.54 -30.51
CA ALA A 135 7.29 7.57 -29.43
C ALA A 135 8.68 7.45 -28.78
N ARG A 136 9.76 7.45 -29.55
CA ARG A 136 11.14 7.44 -28.98
C ARG A 136 11.41 8.67 -28.14
N GLU A 137 10.99 9.84 -28.57
CA GLU A 137 11.15 11.09 -27.83
C GLU A 137 10.40 11.04 -26.49
N ALA A 138 9.15 10.56 -26.49
CA ALA A 138 8.37 10.42 -25.27
C ALA A 138 8.96 9.36 -24.31
N LEU A 139 9.43 8.22 -24.87
CA LEU A 139 10.07 7.15 -24.06
C LEU A 139 11.39 7.62 -23.44
N ALA A 140 12.21 8.40 -24.16
CA ALA A 140 13.45 8.96 -23.64
C ALA A 140 13.20 9.87 -22.43
N ARG A 141 12.11 10.65 -22.43
CA ARG A 141 11.74 11.51 -21.30
C ARG A 141 11.37 10.73 -20.03
N VAL A 142 11.07 9.45 -20.11
CA VAL A 142 10.78 8.59 -18.96
C VAL A 142 11.88 7.56 -18.69
N GLY A 143 13.04 7.66 -19.37
CA GLY A 143 14.18 6.75 -19.17
C GLY A 143 14.00 5.38 -19.80
N LEU A 144 13.17 5.27 -20.84
CA LEU A 144 12.94 4.06 -21.60
C LEU A 144 13.59 4.10 -23.02
N ASP A 145 14.77 4.71 -23.14
CA ASP A 145 15.52 4.86 -24.40
C ASP A 145 15.79 3.53 -25.11
N ASN A 146 15.91 2.47 -24.33
CA ASN A 146 16.20 1.11 -24.81
C ASN A 146 14.95 0.32 -25.24
N VAL A 147 13.74 0.91 -25.15
CA VAL A 147 12.49 0.24 -25.52
C VAL A 147 12.13 0.60 -26.96
N PRO A 148 12.13 -0.37 -27.91
CA PRO A 148 11.72 -0.11 -29.27
C PRO A 148 10.22 0.25 -29.37
N PRO A 149 9.84 1.34 -30.06
CA PRO A 149 8.42 1.74 -30.19
C PRO A 149 7.51 0.68 -30.84
N TRP A 150 8.08 -0.19 -31.66
CA TRP A 150 7.35 -1.30 -32.31
C TRP A 150 7.27 -2.57 -31.48
N MET A 151 7.89 -2.60 -30.30
CA MET A 151 7.76 -3.73 -29.37
C MET A 151 6.32 -3.85 -28.89
N ARG A 152 5.82 -5.09 -28.82
CA ARG A 152 4.50 -5.38 -28.25
C ARG A 152 4.51 -5.03 -26.77
N LEU A 153 3.50 -4.31 -26.31
CA LEU A 153 3.46 -3.85 -24.92
C LEU A 153 3.43 -5.01 -23.93
N GLY A 154 2.72 -6.10 -24.28
CA GLY A 154 2.63 -7.30 -23.46
C GLY A 154 3.97 -7.94 -23.13
N ASP A 155 5.01 -7.70 -23.92
CA ASP A 155 6.36 -8.26 -23.72
C ASP A 155 7.18 -7.45 -22.70
N LEU A 156 6.70 -6.26 -22.31
CA LEU A 156 7.35 -5.44 -21.29
C LEU A 156 6.98 -5.88 -19.88
N PRO A 157 7.93 -5.86 -18.94
CA PRO A 157 7.61 -6.04 -17.52
C PRO A 157 6.75 -4.89 -17.00
N LEU A 158 6.01 -5.13 -15.89
CA LEU A 158 4.99 -4.23 -15.36
C LEU A 158 5.52 -2.83 -15.04
N ASN A 159 6.70 -2.74 -14.43
CA ASN A 159 7.38 -1.47 -14.13
C ASN A 159 7.62 -0.60 -15.37
N LYS A 160 8.03 -1.20 -16.49
CA LYS A 160 8.21 -0.48 -17.75
C LYS A 160 6.89 -0.08 -18.39
N ARG A 161 5.83 -0.91 -18.28
CA ARG A 161 4.49 -0.55 -18.77
C ARG A 161 3.96 0.68 -18.04
N GLN A 162 4.23 0.82 -16.74
CA GLN A 162 3.84 1.99 -15.97
C GLN A 162 4.52 3.27 -16.47
N LEU A 163 5.81 3.21 -16.79
CA LEU A 163 6.51 4.33 -17.41
C LEU A 163 6.00 4.61 -18.84
N VAL A 164 5.51 3.61 -19.58
CA VAL A 164 4.83 3.84 -20.87
C VAL A 164 3.52 4.60 -20.70
N GLU A 165 2.76 4.39 -19.61
CA GLU A 165 1.58 5.25 -19.31
C GLU A 165 1.98 6.71 -19.09
N VAL A 166 3.09 6.97 -18.38
CA VAL A 166 3.62 8.33 -18.23
C VAL A 166 4.06 8.89 -19.59
N ALA A 167 4.77 8.10 -20.41
CA ALA A 167 5.18 8.50 -21.75
C ALA A 167 3.96 8.82 -22.65
N LYS A 168 2.85 8.12 -22.48
CA LYS A 168 1.57 8.39 -23.18
C LYS A 168 1.01 9.77 -22.82
N ALA A 169 1.08 10.17 -21.53
CA ALA A 169 0.69 11.51 -21.11
C ALA A 169 1.59 12.58 -21.75
N ILE A 170 2.90 12.36 -21.77
CA ILE A 170 3.88 13.26 -22.38
C ILE A 170 3.64 13.39 -23.90
N ALA A 171 3.41 12.28 -24.59
CA ALA A 171 3.14 12.25 -26.04
C ALA A 171 1.84 12.97 -26.43
N ARG A 172 1.00 13.29 -25.45
CA ARG A 172 -0.26 14.04 -25.63
C ARG A 172 -0.17 15.49 -25.16
N ASP A 173 1.05 15.99 -24.90
CA ASP A 173 1.29 17.35 -24.41
C ASP A 173 0.48 17.68 -23.13
N ALA A 174 0.38 16.70 -22.23
CA ALA A 174 -0.31 16.88 -20.98
C ALA A 174 0.36 17.97 -20.13
N ARG A 175 -0.46 18.83 -19.56
CA ARG A 175 -0.06 19.93 -18.65
C ARG A 175 -0.34 19.57 -17.18
N ILE A 176 -1.35 18.72 -16.98
CA ILE A 176 -1.76 18.19 -15.68
C ILE A 176 -1.69 16.67 -15.78
N LEU A 177 -0.89 16.06 -14.92
CA LEU A 177 -0.76 14.62 -14.79
C LEU A 177 -1.34 14.16 -13.47
N VAL A 178 -2.38 13.33 -13.53
CA VAL A 178 -2.95 12.69 -12.34
C VAL A 178 -2.43 11.26 -12.26
N MET A 179 -1.89 10.88 -11.13
CA MET A 179 -1.37 9.54 -10.84
C MET A 179 -2.17 8.94 -9.65
N ASP A 180 -2.98 7.93 -9.92
CA ASP A 180 -3.79 7.25 -8.90
C ASP A 180 -3.09 5.97 -8.44
N GLU A 181 -2.47 6.01 -7.26
CA GLU A 181 -1.69 4.92 -6.62
C GLU A 181 -0.62 4.31 -7.56
N PRO A 182 0.29 5.10 -8.16
CA PRO A 182 1.16 4.63 -9.22
C PRO A 182 2.23 3.64 -8.75
N THR A 183 2.45 3.49 -7.46
CA THR A 183 3.51 2.66 -6.86
C THR A 183 3.01 1.30 -6.35
N ALA A 184 1.69 1.09 -6.30
CA ALA A 184 1.06 -0.09 -5.67
C ALA A 184 1.56 -1.46 -6.18
N ALA A 185 2.08 -1.52 -7.41
CA ALA A 185 2.57 -2.76 -8.04
C ALA A 185 4.09 -2.74 -8.32
N LEU A 186 4.82 -1.73 -7.82
CA LEU A 186 6.25 -1.54 -8.08
C LEU A 186 7.13 -2.05 -6.93
N GLN A 187 8.36 -2.43 -7.27
CA GLN A 187 9.41 -2.73 -6.29
C GLN A 187 10.17 -1.43 -5.92
N SER A 188 10.86 -1.42 -4.79
CA SER A 188 11.51 -0.21 -4.25
C SER A 188 12.45 0.50 -5.24
N HIS A 189 13.22 -0.24 -6.05
CA HIS A 189 14.11 0.36 -7.06
C HIS A 189 13.34 0.99 -8.24
N ASP A 190 12.17 0.46 -8.59
CA ASP A 190 11.31 1.00 -9.65
C ASP A 190 10.60 2.28 -9.17
N ILE A 191 10.27 2.34 -7.89
CA ILE A 191 9.69 3.53 -7.26
C ILE A 191 10.66 4.72 -7.37
N ALA A 192 11.94 4.51 -7.07
CA ALA A 192 12.96 5.55 -7.21
C ALA A 192 13.06 6.10 -8.65
N ASN A 193 12.94 5.23 -9.66
CA ASN A 193 12.91 5.63 -11.07
C ASN A 193 11.66 6.46 -11.38
N LEU A 194 10.50 6.05 -10.90
CA LEU A 194 9.25 6.82 -11.07
C LEU A 194 9.37 8.21 -10.43
N TYR A 195 9.94 8.31 -9.22
CA TYR A 195 10.16 9.59 -8.54
C TYR A 195 11.09 10.52 -9.33
N ALA A 196 12.15 9.97 -9.93
CA ALA A 196 13.04 10.75 -10.78
C ALA A 196 12.29 11.31 -12.01
N VAL A 197 11.38 10.54 -12.61
CA VAL A 197 10.52 11.00 -13.71
C VAL A 197 9.57 12.09 -13.23
N VAL A 198 8.89 11.89 -12.09
CA VAL A 198 7.97 12.90 -11.51
C VAL A 198 8.70 14.22 -11.24
N ARG A 199 9.89 14.19 -10.62
CA ARG A 199 10.70 15.40 -10.36
C ARG A 199 11.13 16.11 -11.66
N ARG A 200 11.44 15.35 -12.72
CA ARG A 200 11.79 15.92 -14.04
C ARG A 200 10.57 16.62 -14.64
N LEU A 201 9.42 15.98 -14.70
CA LEU A 201 8.19 16.54 -15.28
C LEU A 201 7.74 17.79 -14.48
N ARG A 202 7.85 17.75 -13.16
CA ARG A 202 7.65 18.92 -12.30
C ARG A 202 8.57 20.09 -12.70
N ALA A 203 9.87 19.83 -12.87
CA ALA A 203 10.84 20.85 -13.25
C ALA A 203 10.58 21.42 -14.67
N GLU A 204 9.95 20.65 -15.54
CA GLU A 204 9.49 21.07 -16.86
C GLU A 204 8.18 21.91 -16.81
N GLY A 205 7.62 22.13 -15.62
CA GLY A 205 6.43 22.95 -15.40
C GLY A 205 5.10 22.19 -15.42
N MET A 206 5.11 20.86 -15.50
CA MET A 206 3.90 20.05 -15.42
C MET A 206 3.30 20.10 -14.01
N GLY A 207 1.99 20.37 -13.89
CA GLY A 207 1.27 20.21 -12.63
C GLY A 207 0.94 18.73 -12.39
N ILE A 208 1.24 18.22 -11.20
CA ILE A 208 1.08 16.81 -10.90
C ILE A 208 0.13 16.63 -9.71
N ILE A 209 -0.91 15.82 -9.86
CA ILE A 209 -1.75 15.35 -8.76
C ILE A 209 -1.31 13.92 -8.46
N PHE A 210 -0.79 13.71 -7.25
CA PHE A 210 -0.28 12.42 -6.80
C PHE A 210 -1.17 11.86 -5.71
N ILE A 211 -1.85 10.74 -6.00
CA ILE A 211 -2.73 10.08 -5.05
C ILE A 211 -2.00 8.87 -4.51
N SER A 212 -1.75 8.87 -3.22
CA SER A 212 -1.17 7.74 -2.51
C SER A 212 -1.75 7.63 -1.10
N HIS A 213 -1.75 6.42 -0.59
CA HIS A 213 -2.01 6.14 0.82
C HIS A 213 -0.71 5.82 1.58
N HIS A 214 0.44 5.83 0.89
CA HIS A 214 1.77 5.69 1.47
C HIS A 214 2.32 7.07 1.82
N LEU A 215 2.41 7.36 3.12
CA LEU A 215 2.82 8.68 3.59
C LEU A 215 4.26 9.02 3.21
N GLU A 216 5.16 8.04 3.23
CA GLU A 216 6.56 8.21 2.81
C GLU A 216 6.65 8.80 1.39
N GLU A 217 5.82 8.33 0.45
CA GLU A 217 5.76 8.82 -0.92
C GLU A 217 5.29 10.29 -0.97
N VAL A 218 4.28 10.60 -0.16
CA VAL A 218 3.71 11.94 -0.07
C VAL A 218 4.73 12.94 0.46
N PHE A 219 5.45 12.59 1.54
CA PHE A 219 6.51 13.43 2.10
C PHE A 219 7.73 13.56 1.18
N GLU A 220 8.03 12.54 0.37
CA GLU A 220 9.17 12.53 -0.55
C GLU A 220 8.93 13.38 -1.82
N LEU A 221 7.68 13.42 -2.32
CA LEU A 221 7.39 14.01 -3.63
C LEU A 221 6.56 15.28 -3.59
N ALA A 222 5.63 15.43 -2.64
CA ALA A 222 4.62 16.46 -2.70
C ALA A 222 5.12 17.81 -2.16
N ASP A 223 4.67 18.89 -2.79
CA ASP A 223 4.87 20.27 -2.32
C ASP A 223 3.75 20.70 -1.37
N SER A 224 2.55 20.17 -1.57
CA SER A 224 1.38 20.41 -0.73
C SER A 224 0.49 19.17 -0.70
N ALA A 225 -0.35 19.06 0.32
CA ALA A 225 -1.33 17.99 0.44
C ALA A 225 -2.73 18.50 0.70
N VAL A 226 -3.70 17.85 0.06
CA VAL A 226 -5.12 17.95 0.33
C VAL A 226 -5.58 16.64 0.96
N VAL A 227 -6.12 16.74 2.18
CA VAL A 227 -6.65 15.59 2.89
C VAL A 227 -8.15 15.49 2.65
N MET A 228 -8.58 14.35 2.13
CA MET A 228 -9.99 14.03 1.90
C MET A 228 -10.50 13.02 2.92
N ARG A 229 -11.69 13.28 3.46
CA ARG A 229 -12.40 12.36 4.35
C ARG A 229 -13.91 12.47 4.12
N ASP A 230 -14.60 11.33 4.01
CA ASP A 230 -16.06 11.24 3.81
C ASP A 230 -16.58 12.12 2.66
N GLY A 231 -15.80 12.25 1.59
CA GLY A 231 -16.14 13.04 0.40
C GLY A 231 -15.89 14.54 0.53
N ALA A 232 -15.25 15.01 1.60
CA ALA A 232 -14.96 16.43 1.83
C ALA A 232 -13.47 16.69 2.01
N THR A 233 -13.00 17.91 1.71
CA THR A 233 -11.67 18.38 2.07
C THR A 233 -11.65 18.77 3.55
N VAL A 234 -10.78 18.11 4.34
CA VAL A 234 -10.60 18.37 5.78
C VAL A 234 -9.32 19.13 6.10
N GLY A 235 -8.40 19.25 5.16
CA GLY A 235 -7.17 20.02 5.28
C GLY A 235 -6.52 20.20 3.92
N ALA A 236 -5.93 21.39 3.69
CA ALA A 236 -5.16 21.71 2.48
C ALA A 236 -4.08 22.72 2.87
N ARG A 237 -2.80 22.31 2.78
CA ARG A 237 -1.67 23.17 3.15
C ARG A 237 -0.35 22.65 2.55
N PRO A 238 0.73 23.47 2.52
CA PRO A 238 2.06 23.05 2.11
C PRO A 238 2.58 21.87 2.92
N MET A 239 3.39 21.00 2.32
CA MET A 239 3.97 19.83 3.03
C MET A 239 4.85 20.25 4.22
N SER A 240 5.51 21.40 4.16
CA SER A 240 6.31 21.93 5.27
C SER A 240 5.52 22.22 6.56
N GLU A 241 4.19 22.30 6.46
CA GLU A 241 3.28 22.53 7.58
C GLU A 241 2.60 21.23 8.09
N TRP A 242 2.91 20.10 7.46
CA TRP A 242 2.40 18.79 7.87
C TRP A 242 3.49 18.02 8.62
N THR A 243 3.16 17.48 9.78
CA THR A 243 3.86 16.34 10.34
C THR A 243 3.15 15.06 9.90
N GLU A 244 3.85 13.93 9.92
CA GLU A 244 3.23 12.62 9.64
C GLU A 244 2.02 12.37 10.57
N ALA A 245 2.19 12.74 11.83
CA ALA A 245 1.17 12.71 12.87
C ALA A 245 -0.10 13.47 12.49
N ASP A 246 0.06 14.73 12.08
CA ASP A 246 -1.08 15.59 11.71
C ASP A 246 -1.78 15.06 10.48
N LEU A 247 -1.01 14.54 9.51
CA LEU A 247 -1.56 14.02 8.27
C LEU A 247 -2.41 12.76 8.54
N VAL A 248 -1.89 11.82 9.33
CA VAL A 248 -2.63 10.62 9.78
C VAL A 248 -3.88 11.03 10.56
N GLN A 249 -3.76 11.95 11.50
CA GLN A 249 -4.89 12.42 12.30
C GLN A 249 -5.99 13.03 11.41
N ALA A 250 -5.61 13.83 10.43
CA ALA A 250 -6.56 14.43 9.49
C ALA A 250 -7.25 13.37 8.62
N MET A 251 -6.51 12.34 8.19
CA MET A 251 -7.04 11.25 7.36
C MET A 251 -8.04 10.38 8.14
N VAL A 252 -7.70 9.96 9.37
CA VAL A 252 -8.42 8.91 10.13
C VAL A 252 -9.35 9.51 11.20
N ALA A 253 -9.29 10.80 11.50
CA ALA A 253 -10.00 11.46 12.62
C ALA A 253 -9.69 10.85 14.01
N ARG A 254 -8.54 10.24 14.19
CA ARG A 254 -8.08 9.62 15.44
C ARG A 254 -6.70 10.13 15.82
N ASN A 255 -6.40 10.23 17.11
CA ASN A 255 -5.07 10.58 17.60
C ASN A 255 -4.07 9.47 17.31
N LEU A 256 -2.80 9.80 17.08
CA LEU A 256 -1.70 8.87 16.79
C LEU A 256 -1.49 7.85 17.93
N GLU A 257 -1.68 8.24 19.18
CA GLU A 257 -1.65 7.32 20.32
C GLU A 257 -2.69 6.19 20.20
N SER A 258 -3.79 6.44 19.47
CA SER A 258 -4.79 5.42 19.15
C SER A 258 -4.50 4.68 17.83
N PHE A 259 -3.53 5.15 17.01
CA PHE A 259 -3.18 4.52 15.74
C PHE A 259 -2.28 3.30 15.95
N TYR A 260 -1.26 3.43 16.82
CA TYR A 260 -0.44 2.32 17.31
C TYR A 260 -0.85 1.99 18.73
N PRO A 261 -1.82 1.08 18.93
CA PRO A 261 -2.42 0.81 20.24
C PRO A 261 -1.51 -0.08 21.11
N TRP A 262 -0.20 0.11 21.01
CA TRP A 262 0.75 -0.58 21.87
C TRP A 262 0.60 -0.11 23.32
N GLU A 263 0.74 -1.04 24.23
CA GLU A 263 0.75 -0.77 25.66
C GLU A 263 1.71 -1.73 26.37
N PRO A 264 2.30 -1.32 27.51
CA PRO A 264 3.11 -2.20 28.34
C PRO A 264 2.29 -3.41 28.81
N ARG A 265 2.92 -4.58 28.83
CA ARG A 265 2.31 -5.82 29.31
C ARG A 265 3.35 -6.76 29.89
N ASP A 266 2.92 -7.64 30.78
CA ASP A 266 3.76 -8.69 31.32
C ASP A 266 3.91 -9.82 30.29
N TYR A 267 5.14 -10.28 30.11
CA TYR A 267 5.44 -11.39 29.22
C TYR A 267 5.47 -12.71 29.98
N GLY A 268 4.90 -13.73 29.38
CA GLY A 268 4.96 -15.10 29.89
C GLY A 268 6.32 -15.77 29.61
N PRO A 269 6.37 -17.12 29.69
CA PRO A 269 7.59 -17.87 29.39
C PRO A 269 7.99 -17.77 27.93
N VAL A 270 9.25 -18.13 27.62
CA VAL A 270 9.74 -18.28 26.25
C VAL A 270 8.95 -19.39 25.56
N VAL A 271 8.34 -19.06 24.41
CA VAL A 271 7.51 -19.98 23.63
C VAL A 271 8.12 -20.31 22.27
N LEU A 272 8.98 -19.44 21.74
CA LEU A 272 9.79 -19.70 20.55
C LEU A 272 11.26 -19.44 20.86
N GLU A 273 12.11 -20.38 20.49
CA GLU A 273 13.55 -20.23 20.55
C GLU A 273 14.16 -20.69 19.23
N VAL A 274 14.92 -19.81 18.61
CA VAL A 274 15.63 -20.04 17.35
C VAL A 274 17.12 -19.97 17.65
N ARG A 275 17.88 -21.02 17.29
CA ARG A 275 19.31 -21.14 17.56
C ARG A 275 20.09 -21.39 16.29
N ASN A 276 20.98 -20.47 15.93
CA ASN A 276 21.90 -20.56 14.78
C ASN A 276 21.20 -21.01 13.48
N LEU A 277 19.96 -20.53 13.26
CA LEU A 277 19.13 -20.95 12.14
C LEU A 277 19.69 -20.42 10.83
N ALA A 278 19.85 -21.31 9.86
CA ALA A 278 20.24 -20.99 8.51
C ALA A 278 19.37 -21.72 7.48
N SER A 279 19.16 -21.07 6.33
CA SER A 279 18.47 -21.61 5.16
C SER A 279 19.07 -20.98 3.89
N ALA A 280 19.72 -21.79 3.08
CA ALA A 280 20.32 -21.31 1.84
C ALA A 280 19.25 -20.84 0.83
N PRO A 281 19.54 -19.81 0.00
CA PRO A 281 20.81 -19.08 -0.08
C PRO A 281 20.88 -17.82 0.80
N LEU A 282 19.77 -17.34 1.36
CA LEU A 282 19.68 -16.00 1.94
C LEU A 282 19.87 -15.96 3.46
N LEU A 283 19.26 -16.90 4.20
CA LEU A 283 19.36 -16.92 5.66
C LEU A 283 20.67 -17.59 6.10
N ARG A 284 21.54 -16.84 6.77
CA ARG A 284 22.87 -17.28 7.18
C ARG A 284 22.97 -17.66 8.65
N ASN A 285 22.45 -16.79 9.53
CA ASN A 285 22.46 -17.02 10.97
C ASN A 285 21.40 -16.18 11.68
N ALA A 286 20.46 -16.84 12.33
CA ALA A 286 19.49 -16.19 13.19
C ALA A 286 19.40 -16.91 14.53
N SER A 287 19.54 -16.14 15.62
CA SER A 287 19.35 -16.65 16.99
C SER A 287 18.57 -15.61 17.79
N PHE A 288 17.43 -15.99 18.33
CA PHE A 288 16.59 -15.16 19.19
C PHE A 288 15.55 -16.00 19.91
N THR A 289 14.89 -15.39 20.88
CA THR A 289 13.77 -16.00 21.60
C THR A 289 12.54 -15.11 21.50
N VAL A 290 11.35 -15.64 21.70
CA VAL A 290 10.11 -14.85 21.83
C VAL A 290 9.30 -15.40 23.00
N ARG A 291 8.75 -14.49 23.83
CA ARG A 291 7.94 -14.83 24.99
C ARG A 291 6.45 -14.81 24.65
N ALA A 292 5.66 -15.54 25.41
CA ALA A 292 4.21 -15.45 25.33
C ALA A 292 3.74 -14.04 25.61
N GLY A 293 2.87 -13.49 24.77
CA GLY A 293 2.36 -12.12 24.90
C GLY A 293 3.28 -11.04 24.36
N GLU A 294 4.46 -11.38 23.82
CA GLU A 294 5.43 -10.44 23.28
C GLU A 294 5.18 -10.18 21.78
N ILE A 295 5.37 -8.94 21.34
CA ILE A 295 5.38 -8.53 19.94
C ILE A 295 6.83 -8.17 19.57
N VAL A 296 7.46 -8.99 18.74
CA VAL A 296 8.84 -8.78 18.26
C VAL A 296 8.81 -8.31 16.82
N GLY A 297 9.37 -7.12 16.56
CA GLY A 297 9.56 -6.59 15.21
C GLY A 297 10.86 -7.08 14.58
N ILE A 298 10.86 -7.34 13.28
CA ILE A 298 12.06 -7.67 12.51
C ILE A 298 12.24 -6.62 11.44
N ALA A 299 13.28 -5.79 11.60
CA ALA A 299 13.70 -4.76 10.65
C ALA A 299 14.81 -5.28 9.72
N GLY A 300 14.96 -4.63 8.56
CA GLY A 300 16.04 -4.90 7.60
C GLY A 300 15.68 -4.35 6.22
N ILE A 301 16.69 -4.05 5.42
CA ILE A 301 16.47 -3.61 4.03
C ILE A 301 15.88 -4.74 3.16
N ALA A 302 15.36 -4.37 1.98
CA ALA A 302 14.89 -5.37 1.00
C ALA A 302 15.98 -6.40 0.70
N GLY A 303 15.63 -7.69 0.74
CA GLY A 303 16.59 -8.78 0.54
C GLY A 303 17.46 -9.13 1.77
N ALA A 304 17.20 -8.56 2.95
CA ALA A 304 17.92 -8.89 4.18
C ALA A 304 17.63 -10.32 4.69
N GLY A 305 16.62 -11.02 4.17
CA GLY A 305 16.28 -12.38 4.57
C GLY A 305 15.13 -12.49 5.57
N ARG A 306 14.35 -11.44 5.77
CA ARG A 306 13.23 -11.37 6.74
C ARG A 306 12.14 -12.40 6.47
N THR A 307 11.61 -12.42 5.25
CA THR A 307 10.60 -13.39 4.79
C THR A 307 11.15 -14.82 4.84
N GLU A 308 12.41 -15.03 4.43
CA GLU A 308 13.07 -16.34 4.48
C GLU A 308 13.20 -16.84 5.92
N LEU A 309 13.47 -15.96 6.87
CA LEU A 309 13.51 -16.31 8.29
C LEU A 309 12.14 -16.82 8.75
N LEU A 310 11.06 -16.10 8.49
CA LEU A 310 9.71 -16.52 8.88
C LEU A 310 9.28 -17.81 8.17
N LYS A 311 9.53 -17.91 6.86
CA LYS A 311 9.24 -19.13 6.07
C LYS A 311 10.03 -20.33 6.57
N THR A 312 11.30 -20.13 7.00
CA THR A 312 12.14 -21.20 7.57
C THR A 312 11.61 -21.63 8.93
N ILE A 313 11.26 -20.69 9.82
CA ILE A 313 10.67 -21.00 11.14
C ILE A 313 9.34 -21.75 10.97
N PHE A 314 8.53 -21.41 10.00
CA PHE A 314 7.25 -22.08 9.71
C PHE A 314 7.43 -23.47 9.09
N GLY A 315 8.55 -23.73 8.42
CA GLY A 315 8.85 -24.97 7.72
C GLY A 315 8.49 -24.97 6.24
N ALA A 316 8.27 -23.80 5.66
CA ALA A 316 8.08 -23.62 4.23
C ALA A 316 9.40 -23.62 3.45
N LEU A 317 10.50 -23.28 4.12
CA LEU A 317 11.86 -23.40 3.61
C LEU A 317 12.68 -24.41 4.43
N PRO A 318 13.64 -25.12 3.82
CA PRO A 318 14.43 -26.13 4.51
C PRO A 318 15.41 -25.48 5.51
N VAL A 319 15.57 -26.09 6.67
CA VAL A 319 16.63 -25.75 7.62
C VAL A 319 17.93 -26.40 7.16
N THR A 320 18.97 -25.61 6.89
CA THR A 320 20.31 -26.11 6.54
C THR A 320 21.22 -26.21 7.75
N ASN A 321 21.01 -25.39 8.77
CA ASN A 321 21.72 -25.45 10.05
C ASN A 321 20.83 -24.87 11.17
N GLY A 322 21.13 -25.22 12.42
CA GLY A 322 20.45 -24.70 13.59
C GLY A 322 19.23 -25.51 14.01
N GLU A 323 18.49 -24.95 14.95
CA GLU A 323 17.29 -25.60 15.48
C GLU A 323 16.22 -24.61 15.91
N ILE A 324 14.98 -25.08 15.91
CA ILE A 324 13.78 -24.33 16.30
C ILE A 324 13.12 -25.12 17.43
N LEU A 325 12.88 -24.43 18.55
CA LEU A 325 12.17 -24.99 19.70
C LEU A 325 10.89 -24.19 19.94
N VAL A 326 9.78 -24.90 20.12
CA VAL A 326 8.51 -24.32 20.56
C VAL A 326 8.14 -24.89 21.90
N LYS A 327 7.94 -24.02 22.89
CA LYS A 327 7.72 -24.40 24.31
C LYS A 327 8.80 -25.39 24.81
N GLY A 328 10.07 -25.13 24.47
CA GLY A 328 11.23 -25.95 24.82
C GLY A 328 11.35 -27.27 24.09
N ARG A 329 10.46 -27.58 23.15
CA ARG A 329 10.50 -28.82 22.35
C ARG A 329 11.03 -28.54 20.95
N LYS A 330 12.09 -29.23 20.54
CA LYS A 330 12.65 -29.15 19.19
C LYS A 330 11.67 -29.70 18.18
N ILE A 331 11.46 -28.97 17.07
CA ILE A 331 10.66 -29.46 15.94
C ILE A 331 11.55 -30.33 15.07
N ALA A 332 11.23 -31.62 15.02
CA ALA A 332 11.87 -32.57 14.11
C ALA A 332 11.12 -32.64 12.77
N ASN A 333 11.80 -33.01 11.69
CA ASN A 333 11.22 -33.16 10.34
C ASN A 333 10.38 -31.94 9.95
N HIS A 334 10.99 -30.77 10.02
CA HIS A 334 10.34 -29.49 9.93
C HIS A 334 9.61 -29.30 8.58
N SER A 335 8.32 -29.00 8.67
CA SER A 335 7.43 -28.75 7.54
C SER A 335 6.26 -27.86 7.99
N PRO A 336 5.53 -27.19 7.09
CA PRO A 336 4.35 -26.38 7.45
C PRO A 336 3.33 -27.13 8.30
N THR A 337 3.07 -28.41 7.99
CA THR A 337 2.18 -29.26 8.78
C THR A 337 2.67 -29.46 10.21
N GLN A 338 3.97 -29.63 10.40
CA GLN A 338 4.57 -29.74 11.74
C GLN A 338 4.56 -28.39 12.43
N GLY A 339 4.87 -27.27 11.73
CA GLY A 339 4.76 -25.93 12.26
C GLY A 339 3.37 -25.68 12.86
N VAL A 340 2.30 -25.93 12.11
CA VAL A 340 0.92 -25.79 12.61
C VAL A 340 0.63 -26.69 13.81
N ARG A 341 1.09 -27.96 13.79
CA ARG A 341 0.91 -28.87 14.93
C ARG A 341 1.60 -28.41 16.21
N HIS A 342 2.70 -27.71 16.09
CA HIS A 342 3.42 -27.11 17.23
C HIS A 342 2.88 -25.71 17.60
N GLY A 343 1.83 -25.23 16.93
CA GLY A 343 1.21 -23.95 17.21
C GLY A 343 1.89 -22.75 16.55
N LEU A 344 2.66 -22.98 15.48
CA LEU A 344 3.19 -21.92 14.64
C LEU A 344 2.19 -21.58 13.53
N VAL A 345 2.00 -20.31 13.26
CA VAL A 345 1.23 -19.82 12.11
C VAL A 345 2.04 -18.74 11.39
N TYR A 346 2.00 -18.77 10.09
CA TYR A 346 2.63 -17.80 9.21
C TYR A 346 1.57 -17.18 8.28
N THR A 347 1.61 -15.86 8.15
CA THR A 347 0.84 -15.11 7.15
C THR A 347 1.82 -14.46 6.19
N SER A 348 1.64 -14.71 4.90
CA SER A 348 2.56 -14.24 3.87
C SER A 348 2.31 -12.78 3.48
N GLU A 349 3.34 -12.14 2.93
CA GLU A 349 3.29 -10.82 2.33
C GLU A 349 2.30 -10.76 1.15
N ASP A 350 2.30 -11.78 0.28
CA ASP A 350 1.39 -11.85 -0.86
C ASP A 350 0.06 -12.51 -0.48
N ARG A 351 -0.92 -11.65 -0.16
CA ARG A 351 -2.28 -12.11 0.18
C ARG A 351 -2.98 -12.82 -0.96
N LYS A 352 -2.74 -12.38 -2.20
CA LYS A 352 -3.50 -12.84 -3.37
C LYS A 352 -2.97 -14.15 -3.92
N LEU A 353 -1.67 -14.36 -3.90
CA LEU A 353 -1.05 -15.58 -4.44
C LEU A 353 -0.81 -16.66 -3.37
N GLU A 354 -0.40 -16.26 -2.15
CA GLU A 354 -0.06 -17.21 -1.09
C GLU A 354 -1.04 -17.18 0.08
N GLY A 355 -1.64 -16.00 0.33
CA GLY A 355 -2.42 -15.76 1.55
C GLY A 355 -3.85 -16.30 1.50
N LEU A 356 -4.55 -16.24 0.37
CA LEU A 356 -5.98 -16.55 0.25
C LEU A 356 -6.28 -17.35 -1.02
N VAL A 357 -7.32 -18.16 -0.97
CA VAL A 357 -7.98 -18.71 -2.16
C VAL A 357 -9.08 -17.73 -2.54
N LEU A 358 -8.80 -16.84 -3.51
CA LEU A 358 -9.67 -15.69 -3.82
C LEU A 358 -11.04 -16.11 -4.37
N GLU A 359 -11.11 -17.21 -5.11
CA GLU A 359 -12.34 -17.78 -5.67
C GLU A 359 -13.19 -18.50 -4.61
N ALA A 360 -12.60 -18.84 -3.46
CA ALA A 360 -13.30 -19.45 -2.34
C ALA A 360 -14.00 -18.39 -1.47
N ASN A 361 -15.03 -18.79 -0.75
CA ASN A 361 -15.73 -17.93 0.17
C ASN A 361 -14.95 -17.74 1.50
N ILE A 362 -15.42 -16.82 2.34
CA ILE A 362 -14.81 -16.51 3.65
C ILE A 362 -14.78 -17.75 4.55
N GLU A 363 -15.89 -18.54 4.57
CA GLU A 363 -16.01 -19.76 5.39
C GLU A 363 -14.94 -20.79 5.02
N GLU A 364 -14.67 -20.97 3.74
CA GLU A 364 -13.67 -21.91 3.25
C GLU A 364 -12.25 -21.44 3.59
N ASN A 365 -11.96 -20.15 3.37
CA ASN A 365 -10.65 -19.58 3.69
C ASN A 365 -10.33 -19.67 5.18
N ILE A 366 -11.26 -19.31 6.07
CA ILE A 366 -11.04 -19.36 7.52
C ILE A 366 -10.85 -20.81 8.01
N ALA A 367 -11.65 -21.74 7.49
CA ALA A 367 -11.61 -23.13 7.95
C ALA A 367 -10.39 -23.92 7.45
N LEU A 368 -9.70 -23.44 6.40
CA LEU A 368 -8.67 -24.20 5.66
C LEU A 368 -7.61 -24.81 6.58
N SER A 369 -7.09 -24.04 7.53
CA SER A 369 -6.06 -24.51 8.47
C SER A 369 -6.61 -25.40 9.61
N SER A 370 -7.92 -25.47 9.78
CA SER A 370 -8.60 -26.17 10.87
C SER A 370 -9.45 -27.36 10.42
N LEU A 371 -9.44 -27.72 9.13
CA LEU A 371 -10.31 -28.77 8.56
C LEU A 371 -10.21 -30.08 9.33
N LYS A 372 -9.01 -30.48 9.76
CA LYS A 372 -8.80 -31.73 10.52
C LYS A 372 -9.51 -31.69 11.88
N ALA A 373 -9.52 -30.56 12.56
CA ALA A 373 -10.22 -30.38 13.84
C ALA A 373 -11.75 -30.31 13.66
N LEU A 374 -12.21 -29.89 12.48
CA LEU A 374 -13.62 -29.79 12.13
C LEU A 374 -14.19 -31.11 11.60
N ALA A 375 -13.34 -32.10 11.31
CA ALA A 375 -13.73 -33.37 10.78
C ALA A 375 -14.05 -34.39 11.89
N SER A 376 -15.05 -35.25 11.62
CA SER A 376 -15.38 -36.42 12.42
C SER A 376 -15.67 -37.57 11.47
N GLY A 377 -15.02 -38.74 11.67
CA GLY A 377 -15.17 -39.89 10.79
C GLY A 377 -14.77 -39.63 9.33
N GLY A 378 -13.84 -38.68 9.09
CA GLY A 378 -13.40 -38.33 7.75
C GLY A 378 -14.26 -37.25 7.05
N PHE A 379 -15.37 -36.85 7.64
CA PHE A 379 -16.27 -35.83 7.08
C PHE A 379 -16.17 -34.51 7.85
N VAL A 380 -16.01 -33.40 7.13
CA VAL A 380 -16.00 -32.06 7.72
C VAL A 380 -17.44 -31.62 8.05
N SER A 381 -17.66 -31.24 9.31
CA SER A 381 -18.97 -30.74 9.75
C SER A 381 -19.25 -29.35 9.20
N ARG A 382 -20.23 -29.23 8.31
CA ARG A 382 -20.64 -27.92 7.75
C ARG A 382 -21.07 -26.92 8.83
N ALA A 383 -21.80 -27.40 9.87
CA ALA A 383 -22.25 -26.53 10.95
C ALA A 383 -21.08 -25.98 11.77
N LYS A 384 -20.09 -26.84 12.14
CA LYS A 384 -18.89 -26.41 12.86
C LYS A 384 -18.05 -25.46 12.01
N LYS A 385 -17.89 -25.75 10.71
CA LYS A 385 -17.15 -24.90 9.76
C LYS A 385 -17.78 -23.50 9.68
N ARG A 386 -19.11 -23.44 9.49
CA ARG A 386 -19.85 -22.17 9.43
C ARG A 386 -19.75 -21.38 10.74
N LYS A 387 -19.91 -22.04 11.87
CA LYS A 387 -19.79 -21.39 13.19
C LYS A 387 -18.39 -20.81 13.39
N LEU A 388 -17.33 -21.56 13.10
CA LEU A 388 -15.96 -21.09 13.19
C LEU A 388 -15.75 -19.81 12.34
N ALA A 389 -16.25 -19.79 11.10
CA ALA A 389 -16.12 -18.65 10.21
C ALA A 389 -16.93 -17.44 10.69
N GLN A 390 -18.13 -17.64 11.22
CA GLN A 390 -18.95 -16.57 11.78
C GLN A 390 -18.29 -15.96 13.04
N ASP A 391 -17.82 -16.80 13.96
CA ASP A 391 -17.14 -16.37 15.18
C ASP A 391 -15.85 -15.60 14.85
N ALA A 392 -15.03 -16.08 13.92
CA ALA A 392 -13.83 -15.41 13.47
C ALA A 392 -14.14 -14.09 12.74
N SER A 393 -15.13 -14.10 11.83
CA SER A 393 -15.54 -12.88 11.12
C SER A 393 -16.05 -11.80 12.06
N ALA A 394 -16.83 -12.17 13.09
CA ALA A 394 -17.29 -11.25 14.13
C ALA A 394 -16.13 -10.72 14.97
N ARG A 395 -15.22 -11.60 15.41
CA ARG A 395 -14.04 -11.24 16.23
C ARG A 395 -13.12 -10.23 15.53
N PHE A 396 -12.89 -10.41 14.21
CA PHE A 396 -12.01 -9.55 13.45
C PHE A 396 -12.75 -8.42 12.72
N GLY A 397 -14.06 -8.30 12.88
CA GLY A 397 -14.87 -7.27 12.25
C GLY A 397 -14.81 -7.32 10.73
N VAL A 398 -14.89 -8.52 10.13
CA VAL A 398 -14.93 -8.69 8.66
C VAL A 398 -16.24 -8.11 8.13
N ARG A 399 -16.14 -7.09 7.31
CA ARG A 399 -17.30 -6.45 6.67
C ARG A 399 -17.64 -7.19 5.38
N ALA A 400 -18.65 -8.06 5.47
CA ALA A 400 -19.15 -8.88 4.37
C ALA A 400 -20.65 -9.09 4.52
N SER A 401 -21.36 -9.35 3.41
CA SER A 401 -22.80 -9.66 3.43
C SER A 401 -23.11 -10.99 4.13
N SER A 402 -22.19 -11.94 4.04
CA SER A 402 -22.24 -13.23 4.75
C SER A 402 -20.88 -13.92 4.65
N VAL A 403 -20.64 -14.97 5.49
CA VAL A 403 -19.43 -15.81 5.38
C VAL A 403 -19.35 -16.62 4.08
N LEU A 404 -20.42 -16.64 3.27
CA LEU A 404 -20.44 -17.25 1.95
C LEU A 404 -20.02 -16.31 0.83
N GLN A 405 -19.75 -15.03 1.12
CA GLN A 405 -19.23 -14.09 0.13
C GLN A 405 -17.86 -14.52 -0.36
N ILE A 406 -17.64 -14.41 -1.67
CA ILE A 406 -16.35 -14.72 -2.31
C ILE A 406 -15.28 -13.77 -1.80
N THR A 407 -14.15 -14.31 -1.32
CA THR A 407 -13.11 -13.54 -0.64
C THR A 407 -12.43 -12.53 -1.57
N GLY A 408 -12.32 -12.85 -2.86
CA GLY A 408 -11.76 -11.95 -3.87
C GLY A 408 -12.55 -10.65 -4.05
N THR A 409 -13.83 -10.59 -3.65
CA THR A 409 -14.66 -9.38 -3.74
C THR A 409 -14.52 -8.41 -2.55
N LEU A 410 -13.76 -8.81 -1.53
CA LEU A 410 -13.52 -8.00 -0.33
C LEU A 410 -12.43 -6.95 -0.57
N SER A 411 -12.50 -5.82 0.17
CA SER A 411 -11.39 -4.88 0.26
C SER A 411 -10.15 -5.52 0.90
N GLY A 412 -8.96 -4.95 0.63
CA GLY A 412 -7.69 -5.47 1.15
C GLY A 412 -7.67 -5.62 2.67
N GLY A 413 -8.20 -4.65 3.41
CA GLY A 413 -8.31 -4.74 4.87
C GLY A 413 -9.23 -5.88 5.35
N ASN A 414 -10.36 -6.13 4.65
CA ASN A 414 -11.23 -7.26 4.99
C ASN A 414 -10.61 -8.61 4.61
N GLN A 415 -9.85 -8.68 3.51
CA GLN A 415 -9.07 -9.87 3.15
C GLN A 415 -8.04 -10.20 4.24
N GLN A 416 -7.34 -9.19 4.76
CA GLN A 416 -6.38 -9.37 5.85
C GLN A 416 -7.05 -9.87 7.14
N LYS A 417 -8.23 -9.36 7.47
CA LYS A 417 -9.01 -9.84 8.61
C LYS A 417 -9.44 -11.32 8.45
N VAL A 418 -9.73 -11.76 7.23
CA VAL A 418 -9.98 -13.19 6.93
C VAL A 418 -8.73 -14.03 7.17
N ILE A 419 -7.54 -13.54 6.76
CA ILE A 419 -6.25 -14.19 7.04
C ILE A 419 -6.01 -14.32 8.55
N LEU A 420 -6.20 -13.24 9.32
CA LEU A 420 -6.06 -13.26 10.78
C LEU A 420 -7.09 -14.20 11.43
N GLY A 421 -8.32 -14.23 10.91
CA GLY A 421 -9.35 -15.19 11.32
C GLY A 421 -8.91 -16.63 11.13
N ARG A 422 -8.35 -16.97 9.95
CA ARG A 422 -7.75 -18.27 9.68
C ARG A 422 -6.56 -18.57 10.59
N ALA A 423 -5.67 -17.60 10.78
CA ALA A 423 -4.49 -17.75 11.62
C ALA A 423 -4.85 -18.12 13.06
N THR A 424 -5.83 -17.45 13.63
CA THR A 424 -6.25 -17.67 15.03
C THR A 424 -7.16 -18.89 15.23
N ALA A 425 -7.77 -19.40 14.16
CA ALA A 425 -8.64 -20.60 14.20
C ALA A 425 -7.92 -21.86 14.68
N THR A 426 -6.58 -21.89 14.62
CA THR A 426 -5.75 -23.01 15.11
C THR A 426 -5.29 -22.83 16.56
N SER A 427 -5.68 -21.75 17.25
CA SER A 427 -5.22 -21.40 18.59
C SER A 427 -3.68 -21.38 18.69
N PRO A 428 -2.99 -20.57 17.89
CA PRO A 428 -1.55 -20.60 17.75
C PRO A 428 -0.82 -20.13 19.02
N VAL A 429 0.38 -20.66 19.23
CA VAL A 429 1.32 -20.22 20.25
C VAL A 429 2.15 -19.04 19.74
N VAL A 430 2.54 -19.10 18.46
CA VAL A 430 3.33 -18.07 17.79
C VAL A 430 2.65 -17.72 16.47
N ILE A 431 2.44 -16.42 16.25
CA ILE A 431 1.87 -15.86 15.02
C ILE A 431 2.96 -15.03 14.34
N MET A 432 3.36 -15.43 13.14
CA MET A 432 4.33 -14.74 12.33
C MET A 432 3.63 -13.99 11.21
N LEU A 433 3.75 -12.67 11.20
CA LEU A 433 3.10 -11.75 10.28
C LEU A 433 4.14 -11.12 9.36
N ASP A 434 4.07 -11.44 8.08
CA ASP A 434 4.95 -10.89 7.06
C ASP A 434 4.22 -9.77 6.32
N GLU A 435 4.66 -8.52 6.49
CA GLU A 435 4.05 -7.31 5.93
C GLU A 435 2.52 -7.25 6.15
N PRO A 436 2.03 -7.31 7.42
CA PRO A 436 0.62 -7.52 7.71
C PRO A 436 -0.32 -6.41 7.22
N THR A 437 0.22 -5.22 6.95
CA THR A 437 -0.55 -4.03 6.56
C THR A 437 -0.24 -3.55 5.14
N ARG A 438 0.58 -4.28 4.39
CA ARG A 438 0.94 -3.92 3.02
C ARG A 438 -0.29 -3.85 2.11
N GLY A 439 -0.43 -2.71 1.41
CA GLY A 439 -1.57 -2.47 0.50
C GLY A 439 -2.93 -2.44 1.21
N ILE A 440 -2.94 -1.98 2.46
CA ILE A 440 -4.14 -1.74 3.26
C ILE A 440 -4.23 -0.23 3.52
N ASP A 441 -5.44 0.30 3.52
CA ASP A 441 -5.66 1.71 3.86
C ASP A 441 -5.35 2.01 5.34
N VAL A 442 -5.05 3.28 5.62
CA VAL A 442 -4.59 3.74 6.94
C VAL A 442 -5.59 3.38 8.05
N GLY A 443 -6.91 3.51 7.80
CA GLY A 443 -7.92 3.16 8.78
C GLY A 443 -7.94 1.67 9.11
N ALA A 444 -7.84 0.82 8.09
CA ALA A 444 -7.79 -0.62 8.30
C ALA A 444 -6.46 -1.08 8.94
N LYS A 445 -5.33 -0.37 8.73
CA LYS A 445 -4.07 -0.66 9.44
C LYS A 445 -4.27 -0.60 10.96
N SER A 446 -4.91 0.47 11.47
CA SER A 446 -5.14 0.62 12.91
C SER A 446 -5.99 -0.51 13.51
N GLU A 447 -6.96 -1.04 12.76
CA GLU A 447 -7.75 -2.19 13.18
C GLU A 447 -6.90 -3.47 13.24
N ILE A 448 -5.99 -3.68 12.29
CA ILE A 448 -5.03 -4.82 12.30
C ILE A 448 -4.10 -4.73 13.51
N TYR A 449 -3.57 -3.53 13.83
CA TYR A 449 -2.72 -3.33 15.01
C TYR A 449 -3.47 -3.65 16.31
N ALA A 450 -4.73 -3.21 16.44
CA ALA A 450 -5.56 -3.54 17.59
C ALA A 450 -5.78 -5.06 17.72
N HIS A 451 -5.93 -5.77 16.61
CA HIS A 451 -6.02 -7.23 16.61
C HIS A 451 -4.70 -7.88 17.05
N MET A 452 -3.54 -7.36 16.61
CA MET A 452 -2.22 -7.87 17.04
C MET A 452 -2.05 -7.72 18.54
N VAL A 453 -2.36 -6.57 19.11
CA VAL A 453 -2.33 -6.35 20.59
C VAL A 453 -3.30 -7.31 21.30
N THR A 454 -4.50 -7.49 20.77
CA THR A 454 -5.49 -8.43 21.34
C THR A 454 -4.98 -9.87 21.36
N MET A 455 -4.30 -10.30 20.27
CA MET A 455 -3.68 -11.63 20.19
C MET A 455 -2.54 -11.78 21.21
N ALA A 456 -1.68 -10.76 21.35
CA ALA A 456 -0.60 -10.74 22.31
C ALA A 456 -1.15 -10.77 23.76
N ARG A 457 -2.17 -9.99 24.09
CA ARG A 457 -2.88 -10.04 25.40
C ARG A 457 -3.46 -11.42 25.70
N ALA A 458 -3.91 -12.13 24.68
CA ALA A 458 -4.40 -13.50 24.84
C ALA A 458 -3.27 -14.53 25.03
N GLY A 459 -2.00 -14.09 25.11
CA GLY A 459 -0.83 -14.91 25.37
C GLY A 459 -0.15 -15.48 24.14
N ALA A 460 -0.57 -15.14 22.91
CA ALA A 460 0.16 -15.51 21.71
C ALA A 460 1.43 -14.66 21.57
N ALA A 461 2.56 -15.27 21.19
CA ALA A 461 3.73 -14.54 20.75
C ALA A 461 3.49 -14.03 19.32
N VAL A 462 3.82 -12.78 19.03
CA VAL A 462 3.68 -12.18 17.71
C VAL A 462 5.07 -11.82 17.19
N VAL A 463 5.42 -12.30 16.00
CA VAL A 463 6.63 -11.89 15.27
C VAL A 463 6.17 -11.15 14.03
N MET A 464 6.58 -9.91 13.87
CA MET A 464 6.13 -9.03 12.81
C MET A 464 7.31 -8.57 11.95
N VAL A 465 7.19 -8.75 10.65
CA VAL A 465 8.06 -8.14 9.64
C VAL A 465 7.31 -7.00 9.00
N SER A 466 7.91 -5.83 8.90
CA SER A 466 7.39 -4.70 8.12
C SER A 466 8.51 -3.95 7.44
N SER A 467 8.23 -3.44 6.24
CA SER A 467 9.06 -2.46 5.54
C SER A 467 8.83 -1.03 6.05
N GLU A 468 7.70 -0.78 6.71
CA GLU A 468 7.37 0.50 7.31
C GLU A 468 7.96 0.59 8.72
N LEU A 469 9.04 1.35 8.88
CA LEU A 469 9.74 1.46 10.15
C LEU A 469 8.88 2.08 11.28
N PRO A 470 8.04 3.11 11.02
CA PRO A 470 7.11 3.61 12.03
C PRO A 470 6.16 2.55 12.59
N GLU A 471 5.73 1.60 11.75
CA GLU A 471 4.90 0.46 12.17
C GLU A 471 5.65 -0.45 13.14
N LEU A 472 6.89 -0.82 12.78
CA LEU A 472 7.73 -1.65 13.65
C LEU A 472 7.98 -0.99 15.00
N LEU A 473 8.38 0.30 15.00
CA LEU A 473 8.65 1.06 16.21
C LEU A 473 7.39 1.29 17.04
N GLY A 474 6.26 1.55 16.38
CA GLY A 474 4.97 1.79 17.01
C GLY A 474 4.40 0.54 17.70
N MET A 475 4.62 -0.64 17.15
CA MET A 475 3.92 -1.86 17.57
C MET A 475 4.78 -2.86 18.34
N SER A 476 6.12 -2.80 18.24
CA SER A 476 7.00 -3.83 18.80
C SER A 476 7.45 -3.52 20.22
N ASP A 477 7.65 -4.56 21.02
CA ASP A 477 8.24 -4.50 22.36
C ASP A 477 9.78 -4.40 22.28
N ARG A 478 10.35 -4.95 21.21
CA ARG A 478 11.75 -4.81 20.78
C ARG A 478 11.88 -5.13 19.29
N VAL A 479 12.94 -4.65 18.68
CA VAL A 479 13.23 -4.81 17.26
C VAL A 479 14.51 -5.62 17.07
N LEU A 480 14.43 -6.70 16.31
CA LEU A 480 15.58 -7.45 15.79
C LEU A 480 15.96 -6.85 14.44
N VAL A 481 17.23 -6.54 14.22
CA VAL A 481 17.66 -5.98 12.95
C VAL A 481 18.43 -7.04 12.15
N MET A 482 17.99 -7.25 10.92
CA MET A 482 18.61 -8.18 9.97
C MET A 482 19.47 -7.44 8.95
N TYR A 483 20.68 -7.96 8.75
CA TYR A 483 21.60 -7.52 7.71
C TYR A 483 22.19 -8.72 6.99
N ARG A 484 22.05 -8.79 5.66
CA ARG A 484 22.62 -9.85 4.79
C ARG A 484 22.38 -11.28 5.31
N GLY A 485 21.17 -11.58 5.74
CA GLY A 485 20.74 -12.91 6.17
C GLY A 485 21.10 -13.27 7.62
N SER A 486 21.55 -12.31 8.42
CA SER A 486 21.87 -12.54 9.84
C SER A 486 21.18 -11.51 10.72
N ILE A 487 20.76 -11.91 11.92
CA ILE A 487 20.35 -10.96 12.97
C ILE A 487 21.65 -10.37 13.55
N VAL A 488 21.80 -9.05 13.43
CA VAL A 488 23.03 -8.33 13.84
C VAL A 488 22.89 -7.62 15.16
N THR A 489 21.67 -7.23 15.55
CA THR A 489 21.41 -6.60 16.85
C THR A 489 19.94 -6.78 17.25
N GLU A 490 19.71 -6.56 18.55
CA GLU A 490 18.40 -6.47 19.18
C GLU A 490 18.31 -5.13 19.91
N ILE A 491 17.26 -4.37 19.64
CA ILE A 491 17.06 -3.03 20.19
C ILE A 491 15.75 -3.02 20.96
N ALA A 492 15.83 -2.73 22.27
CA ALA A 492 14.64 -2.58 23.11
C ALA A 492 13.84 -1.34 22.67
N ARG A 493 12.51 -1.37 22.85
CA ARG A 493 11.59 -0.33 22.42
C ARG A 493 12.03 1.09 22.82
N ASP A 494 12.45 1.26 24.07
CA ASP A 494 12.87 2.54 24.66
C ASP A 494 14.13 3.14 24.01
N LYS A 495 14.89 2.33 23.28
CA LYS A 495 16.12 2.70 22.59
C LYS A 495 16.00 2.61 21.06
N ALA A 496 14.87 2.16 20.57
CA ALA A 496 14.64 1.96 19.15
C ALA A 496 14.14 3.27 18.52
N ASP A 497 14.96 3.88 17.70
CA ASP A 497 14.62 4.99 16.83
C ASP A 497 14.92 4.64 15.36
N SER A 498 14.38 5.44 14.44
CA SER A 498 14.51 5.19 13.00
C SER A 498 15.94 5.22 12.52
N GLU A 499 16.76 6.16 13.02
CA GLU A 499 18.14 6.35 12.58
C GLU A 499 19.02 5.15 12.99
N THR A 500 18.93 4.76 14.26
CA THR A 500 19.64 3.60 14.80
C THR A 500 19.27 2.31 14.07
N VAL A 501 17.98 2.06 13.83
CA VAL A 501 17.54 0.83 13.13
C VAL A 501 18.01 0.81 11.69
N ILE A 502 17.89 1.93 10.95
CA ILE A 502 18.36 2.04 9.56
C ILE A 502 19.88 1.84 9.48
N GLN A 503 20.64 2.44 10.39
CA GLN A 503 22.08 2.28 10.42
C GLN A 503 22.48 0.81 10.54
N TRP A 504 21.95 0.09 11.52
CA TRP A 504 22.22 -1.35 11.67
C TRP A 504 21.74 -2.16 10.45
N ALA A 505 20.58 -1.83 9.88
CA ALA A 505 20.03 -2.52 8.72
C ALA A 505 20.85 -2.31 7.43
N THR A 506 21.60 -1.20 7.33
CA THR A 506 22.41 -0.88 6.14
C THR A 506 23.88 -1.23 6.27
N THR A 507 24.45 -1.10 7.45
CA THR A 507 25.91 -1.31 7.68
C THR A 507 26.22 -2.64 8.37
N GLY A 508 25.28 -3.19 9.12
CA GLY A 508 25.51 -4.36 10.00
C GLY A 508 26.30 -4.03 11.27
N ALA A 509 26.53 -2.73 11.55
CA ALA A 509 27.26 -2.26 12.72
C ALA A 509 26.58 -1.00 13.30
N GLY A 510 26.66 -0.83 14.61
CA GLY A 510 26.25 0.40 15.30
C GLY A 510 27.26 1.53 15.08
N ALA A 511 26.86 2.77 15.49
CA ALA A 511 27.75 3.94 15.48
C ALA A 511 28.89 3.78 16.49
#